data_95609d96da0facc5d095159229914752
#
_entry.id   95609d96da0facc5d095159229914752
#
_cell.length_a   1.000
_cell.length_b   1.000
_cell.length_c   1.000
_cell.angle_alpha   90.00
_cell.angle_beta   90.00
_cell.angle_gamma   90.00
#
_symmetry.space_group_name_H-M   'P 1'
#
loop_
_entity.id
_entity.type
_entity.pdbx_description
1 polymer ?
#
loop_
_entity_poly.entity_id
_entity_poly.type
_entity_poly.pdbx_seq_one_letter_code
_entity_poly.pdbx_strand_id
1 'polypeptide(L)' 'MNVLVINAGSSSVKYQLMDPDTGYVLAKGVCERIGIDGRFTYRPRVKGRRPILGASVNLPTHAVAIQTALNALV' A
#
# COMPACT_ATOMS: atom_id res chain seq x y z
N MET A 1 6.73 -11.76 -13.89
CA MET A 1 7.04 -11.62 -12.46
C MET A 1 6.67 -10.22 -12.00
N ASN A 2 5.91 -10.09 -10.92
CA ASN A 2 5.57 -8.79 -10.37
C ASN A 2 6.53 -8.43 -9.24
N VAL A 3 6.88 -7.15 -9.14
CA VAL A 3 7.79 -6.64 -8.12
C VAL A 3 7.03 -5.67 -7.22
N LEU A 4 7.19 -5.85 -5.92
CA LEU A 4 6.65 -4.92 -4.93
C LEU A 4 7.75 -3.95 -4.51
N VAL A 5 7.52 -2.67 -4.77
CA VAL A 5 8.44 -1.59 -4.39
C VAL A 5 7.88 -0.91 -3.15
N ILE A 6 8.69 -0.79 -2.11
CA ILE A 6 8.31 -0.18 -0.85
C ILE A 6 9.27 0.94 -0.51
N ASN A 7 8.73 2.12 -0.22
CA ASN A 7 9.47 3.27 0.29
C ASN A 7 8.94 3.62 1.67
N ALA A 8 9.77 3.46 2.69
CA ALA A 8 9.39 3.72 4.08
C ALA A 8 9.94 5.07 4.54
N GLY A 9 9.06 5.93 5.03
CA GLY A 9 9.42 7.18 5.69
C GLY A 9 9.26 7.07 7.20
N SER A 10 9.43 8.19 7.92
CA SER A 10 9.36 8.21 9.38
C SER A 10 7.97 7.83 9.90
N SER A 11 6.90 8.24 9.23
CA SER A 11 5.54 7.93 9.63
C SER A 11 4.68 7.48 8.45
N SER A 12 5.31 7.04 7.35
CA SER A 12 4.59 6.61 6.15
C SER A 12 5.28 5.46 5.46
N VAL A 13 4.50 4.68 4.70
CA VAL A 13 5.00 3.65 3.79
C VAL A 13 4.26 3.82 2.48
N LYS A 14 5.00 4.06 1.40
CA LYS A 14 4.44 4.06 0.04
C LYS A 14 4.80 2.75 -0.62
N TYR A 15 3.86 2.19 -1.37
CA TYR A 15 4.10 0.92 -2.04
C TYR A 15 3.48 0.90 -3.43
N GLN A 16 4.07 0.13 -4.33
CA GLN A 16 3.45 -0.17 -5.61
C GLN A 16 3.86 -1.56 -6.09
N LEU A 17 2.90 -2.25 -6.68
CA LEU A 17 3.11 -3.54 -7.31
C LEU A 17 3.16 -3.30 -8.82
N MET A 18 4.24 -3.75 -9.47
CA MET A 18 4.43 -3.48 -10.88
C MET A 18 5.01 -4.68 -11.62
N ASP A 19 4.77 -4.71 -12.91
CA ASP A 19 5.42 -5.63 -13.82
C ASP A 19 6.68 -4.94 -14.37
N PRO A 20 7.89 -5.42 -14.03
CA PRO A 20 9.12 -4.76 -14.45
C PRO A 20 9.38 -4.89 -15.95
N ASP A 21 8.80 -5.88 -16.62
CA ASP A 21 9.01 -6.08 -18.06
C ASP A 21 8.30 -5.01 -18.89
N THR A 22 7.12 -4.57 -18.44
CA THR A 22 6.31 -3.58 -19.15
C THR A 22 6.30 -2.22 -18.47
N GLY A 23 6.71 -2.15 -17.18
CA GLY A 23 6.57 -0.96 -16.37
C GLY A 23 5.14 -0.70 -15.91
N TYR A 24 4.22 -1.62 -16.16
CA TYR A 24 2.82 -1.45 -15.79
C TYR A 24 2.61 -1.55 -14.28
N VAL A 25 1.97 -0.55 -13.69
CA VAL A 25 1.66 -0.54 -12.25
C VAL A 25 0.29 -1.19 -12.05
N LEU A 26 0.27 -2.31 -11.32
CA LEU A 26 -0.94 -3.08 -11.05
C LEU A 26 -1.71 -2.52 -9.86
N ALA A 27 -1.00 -2.00 -8.86
CA ALA A 27 -1.59 -1.41 -7.67
C ALA A 27 -0.58 -0.50 -7.01
N LYS A 28 -1.06 0.54 -6.35
CA LYS A 28 -0.21 1.42 -5.54
C LYS A 28 -1.01 1.93 -4.35
N GLY A 29 -0.29 2.40 -3.35
CA GLY A 29 -0.96 2.95 -2.20
C GLY A 29 0.01 3.55 -1.22
N VAL A 30 -0.55 4.01 -0.11
CA VAL A 30 0.23 4.63 0.96
C VAL A 30 -0.42 4.35 2.31
N CYS A 31 0.43 4.07 3.29
CA CYS A 31 0.06 4.07 4.70
C CYS A 31 0.63 5.35 5.30
N GLU A 32 -0.21 6.15 5.93
CA GLU A 32 0.16 7.44 6.50
C GLU A 32 -0.16 7.48 7.97
N ARG A 33 0.45 8.43 8.70
CA ARG A 33 0.20 8.65 10.12
C ARG A 33 0.42 7.39 10.96
N ILE A 34 1.43 6.63 10.61
CA ILE A 34 1.82 5.41 11.33
C ILE A 34 2.23 5.79 12.75
N GLY A 35 1.71 5.08 13.74
CA GLY A 35 1.98 5.36 15.15
C GLY A 35 1.11 6.48 15.73
N ILE A 36 0.22 7.06 14.94
CA ILE A 36 -0.69 8.13 15.37
C ILE A 36 -2.13 7.62 15.29
N ASP A 37 -2.83 7.92 14.21
CA ASP A 37 -4.21 7.44 14.01
C ASP A 37 -4.37 6.55 12.77
N GLY A 38 -3.31 6.39 11.99
CA GLY A 38 -3.29 5.48 10.85
C GLY A 38 -4.26 5.82 9.73
N ARG A 39 -3.74 5.91 8.51
CA ARG A 39 -4.57 6.14 7.34
C ARG A 39 -4.05 5.28 6.19
N PHE A 40 -4.93 4.54 5.55
CA PHE A 40 -4.57 3.58 4.51
C PHE A 40 -5.26 3.93 3.19
N THR A 41 -4.48 4.01 2.12
CA THR A 41 -4.97 4.20 0.76
C THR A 41 -4.47 3.06 -0.12
N TYR A 42 -5.36 2.50 -0.92
CA TYR A 42 -5.07 1.41 -1.84
C TYR A 42 -5.74 1.71 -3.18
N ARG A 43 -4.95 1.77 -4.24
CA ARG A 43 -5.44 2.07 -5.60
C ARG A 43 -5.06 0.93 -6.55
N PRO A 44 -5.93 -0.08 -6.68
CA PRO A 44 -5.71 -1.15 -7.65
C PRO A 44 -6.01 -0.67 -9.06
N ARG A 45 -5.25 -1.18 -10.02
CA ARG A 45 -5.55 -0.97 -11.45
C ARG A 45 -6.08 -2.24 -12.11
N VAL A 46 -6.40 -3.23 -11.31
CA VAL A 46 -6.94 -4.50 -11.79
C VAL A 46 -8.47 -4.43 -11.75
N LYS A 47 -9.09 -4.83 -12.85
CA LYS A 47 -10.54 -4.83 -12.97
C LYS A 47 -11.16 -5.74 -11.91
N GLY A 48 -12.23 -5.27 -11.28
CA GLY A 48 -12.93 -6.03 -10.25
C GLY A 48 -12.46 -5.78 -8.83
N ARG A 49 -11.38 -5.02 -8.64
CA ARG A 49 -10.93 -4.63 -7.30
C ARG A 49 -11.35 -3.20 -6.99
N ARG A 50 -11.76 -2.98 -5.75
CA ARG A 50 -12.21 -1.66 -5.29
C ARG A 50 -11.08 -0.91 -4.60
N PRO A 51 -10.93 0.40 -4.86
CA PRO A 51 -9.96 1.21 -4.15
C PRO A 51 -10.40 1.45 -2.70
N ILE A 52 -9.42 1.66 -1.84
CA ILE A 52 -9.61 2.12 -0.46
C ILE A 52 -8.97 3.50 -0.40
N LEU A 53 -9.75 4.53 -0.08
CA LEU A 53 -9.29 5.92 -0.13
C LEU A 53 -9.30 6.53 1.26
N GLY A 54 -8.13 6.62 1.87
CA GLY A 54 -7.96 7.31 3.14
C GLY A 54 -8.72 6.70 4.32
N ALA A 55 -8.80 5.36 4.37
CA ALA A 55 -9.50 4.68 5.46
C ALA A 55 -8.72 4.80 6.77
N SER A 56 -9.44 5.04 7.87
CA SER A 56 -8.84 4.99 9.21
C SER A 56 -8.55 3.54 9.58
N VAL A 57 -7.28 3.22 9.78
CA VAL A 57 -6.81 1.89 10.13
C VAL A 57 -5.76 2.02 11.22
N ASN A 58 -5.81 1.17 12.23
CA ASN A 58 -4.80 1.18 13.27
C ASN A 58 -3.46 0.67 12.72
N LEU A 59 -2.49 1.57 12.60
CA LEU A 59 -1.15 1.28 12.10
C LEU A 59 -0.12 1.66 13.16
N PRO A 60 0.05 0.85 14.22
CA PRO A 60 0.94 1.21 15.32
C PRO A 60 2.41 1.20 14.94
N THR A 61 2.81 0.40 13.95
CA THR A 61 4.19 0.27 13.51
C THR A 61 4.27 0.15 12.01
N HIS A 62 5.48 0.34 11.46
CA HIS A 62 5.73 0.12 10.03
C HIS A 62 5.50 -1.34 9.63
N ALA A 63 5.81 -2.29 10.50
CA ALA A 63 5.57 -3.70 10.23
C ALA A 63 4.08 -3.98 10.01
N VAL A 64 3.22 -3.43 10.86
CA VAL A 64 1.77 -3.58 10.72
C VAL A 64 1.28 -2.88 9.44
N ALA A 65 1.83 -1.72 9.12
CA ALA A 65 1.47 -1.00 7.89
C ALA A 65 1.80 -1.84 6.65
N ILE A 66 2.99 -2.41 6.60
CA ILE A 66 3.42 -3.26 5.49
C ILE A 66 2.53 -4.50 5.39
N GLN A 67 2.20 -5.13 6.51
CA GLN A 67 1.30 -6.29 6.53
C GLN A 67 -0.10 -5.91 6.01
N THR A 68 -0.60 -4.74 6.40
CA THR A 68 -1.89 -4.24 5.92
C THR A 68 -1.88 -4.08 4.40
N ALA A 69 -0.80 -3.51 3.86
CA ALA A 69 -0.64 -3.33 2.41
C ALA A 69 -0.59 -4.69 1.70
N LEU A 70 0.18 -5.64 2.23
CA LEU A 70 0.28 -6.98 1.65
C LEU A 70 -1.07 -7.69 1.64
N ASN A 71 -1.84 -7.57 2.71
CA ASN A 71 -3.17 -8.18 2.78
C ASN A 71 -4.11 -7.61 1.73
N ALA A 72 -4.00 -6.32 1.40
CA ALA A 72 -4.82 -5.70 0.37
C ALA A 72 -4.44 -6.17 -1.03
N LEU A 73 -3.18 -6.55 -1.25
CA LEU A 73 -2.68 -6.98 -2.55
C LEU A 73 -3.02 -8.44 -2.89
N VAL A 74 -3.39 -9.22 -1.91
CA VAL A 74 -3.67 -10.66 -2.09
C VAL A 74 -5.09 -10.91 -2.62
#